data_9eb7c1460807beda995eb2dc5383e206
#
_entry.id   9eb7c1460807beda995eb2dc5383e206
#
_cell.length_a   1.000
_cell.length_b   1.000
_cell.length_c   1.000
_cell.angle_alpha   90.00
_cell.angle_beta   90.00
_cell.angle_gamma   90.00
#
_symmetry.space_group_name_H-M   'P 1'
#
loop_
_entity.id
_entity.type
_entity.pdbx_description
1 polymer ?
#
loop_
_entity_poly.entity_id
_entity_poly.type
_entity_poly.pdbx_seq_one_letter_code
_entity_poly.pdbx_strand_id
1 'polypeptide(L)'
;MQRIGIALLSWALVFWVPSGLADEDPLEGLNRAMYSFNNGADKYVLRPVAQGYDAIMPSPARIGVNNFFGNFLDANASLNAFMQGRFKYGFDNLGRVVVNTTLGFFGFFDVATHMEIPQYRTDFGHTLAIWGVPRGPFVMWPLLGPRTMRSSVGTVFDAYASPTGQIGGQEAQWGLRAFELIDLRAGLLGADELLSGDQYIFLRDAYLQQRRLITSDGEPVDSFSEFDEGWEDDGL
;
A
#
# COMPACT_ATOMS: atom_id res chain seq x y z
N MET A 1 -3.12 -27.79 22.10
CA MET A 1 -4.08 -27.79 20.97
C MET A 1 -5.32 -26.91 21.19
N GLN A 2 -5.87 -26.78 22.42
CA GLN A 2 -7.06 -25.93 22.68
C GLN A 2 -6.86 -24.41 22.54
N ARG A 3 -5.66 -23.88 22.75
CA ARG A 3 -5.39 -22.42 22.66
C ARG A 3 -5.32 -21.89 21.22
N ILE A 4 -5.01 -22.73 20.25
CA ILE A 4 -4.97 -22.35 18.82
C ILE A 4 -6.39 -22.26 18.25
N GLY A 5 -7.31 -23.12 18.70
CA GLY A 5 -8.70 -23.11 18.23
C GLY A 5 -9.48 -21.86 18.65
N ILE A 6 -9.21 -21.32 19.84
CA ILE A 6 -9.89 -20.10 20.34
C ILE A 6 -9.39 -18.87 19.60
N ALA A 7 -8.10 -18.80 19.25
CA ALA A 7 -7.54 -17.71 18.46
C ALA A 7 -8.13 -17.67 17.04
N LEU A 8 -8.30 -18.82 16.40
CA LEU A 8 -8.89 -18.90 15.05
C LEU A 8 -10.39 -18.55 15.04
N LEU A 9 -11.14 -18.89 16.09
CA LEU A 9 -12.55 -18.50 16.21
C LEU A 9 -12.72 -17.01 16.49
N SER A 10 -11.82 -16.40 17.25
CA SER A 10 -11.83 -14.95 17.49
C SER A 10 -11.52 -14.13 16.22
N TRP A 11 -10.71 -14.69 15.32
CA TRP A 11 -10.42 -14.08 14.01
C TRP A 11 -11.60 -14.17 13.03
N ALA A 12 -12.38 -15.26 13.08
CA ALA A 12 -13.56 -15.44 12.22
C ALA A 12 -14.68 -14.44 12.51
N LEU A 13 -14.84 -14.00 13.76
CA LEU A 13 -15.85 -13.02 14.16
C LEU A 13 -15.52 -11.58 13.75
N VAL A 14 -14.24 -11.24 13.51
CA VAL A 14 -13.82 -9.89 13.08
C VAL A 14 -14.09 -9.65 11.59
N PHE A 15 -14.21 -10.72 10.78
CA PHE A 15 -14.34 -10.61 9.34
C PHE A 15 -15.78 -10.61 8.81
N TRP A 16 -16.80 -10.85 9.65
CA TRP A 16 -18.19 -10.81 9.20
C TRP A 16 -18.81 -9.42 9.43
N VAL A 17 -18.30 -8.42 8.71
CA VAL A 17 -18.99 -7.13 8.56
C VAL A 17 -19.92 -7.27 7.36
N PRO A 18 -21.24 -6.99 7.50
CA PRO A 18 -22.17 -7.02 6.37
C PRO A 18 -21.68 -6.09 5.27
N SER A 19 -21.72 -6.54 4.03
CA SER A 19 -21.21 -5.82 2.85
C SER A 19 -21.87 -4.44 2.63
N GLY A 20 -23.03 -4.18 3.24
CA GLY A 20 -23.74 -2.89 3.17
C GLY A 20 -23.13 -1.75 3.99
N LEU A 21 -22.16 -2.02 4.88
CA LEU A 21 -21.45 -0.98 5.65
C LEU A 21 -20.10 -0.60 5.04
N ALA A 22 -19.78 -1.14 3.85
CA ALA A 22 -18.46 -0.96 3.24
C ALA A 22 -18.24 0.44 2.63
N ASP A 23 -19.29 1.20 2.35
CA ASP A 23 -19.20 2.55 1.78
C ASP A 23 -19.26 3.67 2.82
N GLU A 24 -19.76 3.37 4.00
CA GLU A 24 -19.72 4.29 5.12
C GLU A 24 -18.45 4.05 5.96
N ASP A 25 -17.89 5.11 6.54
CA ASP A 25 -16.76 5.04 7.47
C ASP A 25 -17.30 4.88 8.92
N PRO A 26 -17.60 3.66 9.36
CA PRO A 26 -18.22 3.42 10.67
C PRO A 26 -17.28 3.79 11.83
N LEU A 27 -16.01 4.01 11.54
CA LEU A 27 -14.96 4.36 12.50
C LEU A 27 -14.47 5.80 12.31
N GLU A 28 -15.24 6.68 11.62
CA GLU A 28 -14.80 8.03 11.26
C GLU A 28 -14.25 8.80 12.45
N GLY A 29 -14.92 8.78 13.61
CA GLY A 29 -14.45 9.50 14.80
C GLY A 29 -13.06 9.04 15.26
N LEU A 30 -12.81 7.71 15.30
CA LEU A 30 -11.52 7.15 15.63
C LEU A 30 -10.48 7.45 14.54
N ASN A 31 -10.86 7.29 13.27
CA ASN A 31 -10.01 7.52 12.14
C ASN A 31 -9.56 8.99 12.05
N ARG A 32 -10.43 9.95 12.32
CA ARG A 32 -10.09 11.38 12.41
C ARG A 32 -9.15 11.69 13.57
N ALA A 33 -9.33 11.03 14.72
CA ALA A 33 -8.39 11.19 15.84
C ALA A 33 -6.99 10.64 15.47
N MET A 34 -6.93 9.49 14.83
CA MET A 34 -5.65 8.91 14.34
C MET A 34 -5.04 9.76 13.21
N TYR A 35 -5.85 10.31 12.31
CA TYR A 35 -5.39 11.26 11.31
C TYR A 35 -4.76 12.49 11.95
N SER A 36 -5.42 13.07 12.95
CA SER A 36 -4.91 14.26 13.69
C SER A 36 -3.57 13.94 14.38
N PHE A 37 -3.45 12.75 14.98
CA PHE A 37 -2.20 12.28 15.56
C PHE A 37 -1.10 12.15 14.48
N ASN A 38 -1.41 11.50 13.35
CA ASN A 38 -0.46 11.33 12.24
C ASN A 38 -0.02 12.67 11.65
N ASN A 39 -0.95 13.60 11.48
CA ASN A 39 -0.67 14.96 10.98
C ASN A 39 0.23 15.73 11.97
N GLY A 40 -0.01 15.58 13.28
CA GLY A 40 0.87 16.12 14.30
C GLY A 40 2.28 15.53 14.24
N ALA A 41 2.39 14.21 14.15
CA ALA A 41 3.68 13.51 14.03
C ALA A 41 4.43 13.92 12.74
N ASP A 42 3.70 14.04 11.62
CA ASP A 42 4.27 14.54 10.36
C ASP A 42 4.79 15.96 10.51
N LYS A 43 3.95 16.88 10.97
CA LYS A 43 4.28 18.31 11.06
C LYS A 43 5.48 18.60 11.95
N TYR A 44 5.58 17.90 13.08
CA TYR A 44 6.60 18.22 14.10
C TYR A 44 7.85 17.33 14.02
N VAL A 45 7.76 16.17 13.37
CA VAL A 45 8.88 15.21 13.31
C VAL A 45 9.23 14.85 11.87
N LEU A 46 8.31 14.19 11.14
CA LEU A 46 8.65 13.57 9.87
C LEU A 46 8.95 14.62 8.78
N ARG A 47 8.12 15.66 8.68
CA ARG A 47 8.29 16.73 7.70
C ARG A 47 9.59 17.51 7.87
N PRO A 48 10.00 17.99 9.06
CA PRO A 48 11.32 18.62 9.25
C PRO A 48 12.49 17.72 8.89
N VAL A 49 12.42 16.42 9.24
CA VAL A 49 13.46 15.45 8.89
C VAL A 49 13.51 15.24 7.37
N ALA A 50 12.34 15.09 6.72
CA ALA A 50 12.25 14.94 5.27
C ALA A 50 12.76 16.19 4.53
N GLN A 51 12.49 17.39 5.02
CA GLN A 51 13.05 18.63 4.48
C GLN A 51 14.56 18.69 4.61
N GLY A 52 15.10 18.28 5.77
CA GLY A 52 16.55 18.18 5.96
C GLY A 52 17.19 17.17 5.02
N TYR A 53 16.55 16.01 4.84
CA TYR A 53 16.98 14.99 3.88
C TYR A 53 16.94 15.53 2.44
N ASP A 54 15.86 16.19 2.03
CA ASP A 54 15.71 16.80 0.71
C ASP A 54 16.78 17.87 0.41
N ALA A 55 17.11 18.67 1.41
CA ALA A 55 18.11 19.73 1.29
C ALA A 55 19.56 19.21 1.15
N ILE A 56 19.87 18.06 1.74
CA ILE A 56 21.22 17.50 1.78
C ILE A 56 21.44 16.51 0.64
N MET A 57 20.41 15.72 0.30
CA MET A 57 20.52 14.61 -0.66
C MET A 57 20.32 15.09 -2.09
N PRO A 58 21.32 14.96 -2.99
CA PRO A 58 21.17 15.31 -4.40
C PRO A 58 20.10 14.48 -5.08
N SER A 59 19.36 15.06 -6.04
CA SER A 59 18.28 14.41 -6.77
C SER A 59 18.64 13.03 -7.35
N PRO A 60 19.82 12.82 -7.97
CA PRO A 60 20.19 11.49 -8.46
C PRO A 60 20.32 10.43 -7.35
N ALA A 61 20.80 10.83 -6.18
CA ALA A 61 20.91 9.92 -5.03
C ALA A 61 19.53 9.55 -4.46
N ARG A 62 18.59 10.51 -4.39
CA ARG A 62 17.20 10.25 -3.98
C ARG A 62 16.50 9.29 -4.95
N ILE A 63 16.68 9.49 -6.25
CA ILE A 63 16.16 8.55 -7.26
C ILE A 63 16.72 7.15 -7.00
N GLY A 64 18.02 7.02 -6.72
CA GLY A 64 18.63 5.74 -6.42
C GLY A 64 18.10 5.10 -5.14
N VAL A 65 17.86 5.89 -4.09
CA VAL A 65 17.25 5.39 -2.84
C VAL A 65 15.82 4.91 -3.10
N ASN A 66 15.03 5.68 -3.82
CA ASN A 66 13.66 5.30 -4.20
C ASN A 66 13.65 4.00 -5.02
N ASN A 67 14.54 3.87 -6.01
CA ASN A 67 14.68 2.64 -6.80
C ASN A 67 15.08 1.44 -5.94
N PHE A 68 16.00 1.64 -4.98
CA PHE A 68 16.42 0.59 -4.05
C PHE A 68 15.24 0.04 -3.24
N PHE A 69 14.40 0.91 -2.65
CA PHE A 69 13.19 0.48 -1.97
C PHE A 69 12.15 -0.09 -2.95
N GLY A 70 12.02 0.50 -4.13
CA GLY A 70 11.18 -0.02 -5.22
C GLY A 70 11.52 -1.47 -5.60
N ASN A 71 12.80 -1.83 -5.59
CA ASN A 71 13.25 -3.19 -5.88
C ASN A 71 12.75 -4.21 -4.83
N PHE A 72 12.65 -3.83 -3.56
CA PHE A 72 12.02 -4.68 -2.54
C PHE A 72 10.50 -4.79 -2.72
N LEU A 73 9.85 -3.71 -3.16
CA LEU A 73 8.43 -3.76 -3.50
C LEU A 73 8.18 -4.66 -4.71
N ASP A 74 9.05 -4.66 -5.72
CA ASP A 74 8.97 -5.58 -6.87
C ASP A 74 9.12 -7.04 -6.42
N ALA A 75 10.02 -7.33 -5.47
CA ALA A 75 10.16 -8.67 -4.90
C ALA A 75 8.89 -9.12 -4.17
N ASN A 76 8.30 -8.24 -3.36
CA ASN A 76 7.04 -8.52 -2.68
C ASN A 76 5.87 -8.68 -3.66
N ALA A 77 5.80 -7.85 -4.69
CA ALA A 77 4.82 -7.93 -5.76
C ALA A 77 4.95 -9.23 -6.57
N SER A 78 6.17 -9.70 -6.83
CA SER A 78 6.44 -11.00 -7.46
C SER A 78 5.83 -12.14 -6.66
N LEU A 79 6.11 -12.19 -5.35
CA LEU A 79 5.58 -13.21 -4.44
C LEU A 79 4.03 -13.19 -4.46
N ASN A 80 3.45 -12.02 -4.33
CA ASN A 80 1.99 -11.84 -4.34
C ASN A 80 1.37 -12.26 -5.67
N ALA A 81 1.99 -11.92 -6.81
CA ALA A 81 1.52 -12.34 -8.12
C ALA A 81 1.53 -13.87 -8.28
N PHE A 82 2.56 -14.57 -7.77
CA PHE A 82 2.56 -16.04 -7.75
C PHE A 82 1.43 -16.61 -6.87
N MET A 83 1.18 -16.05 -5.69
CA MET A 83 0.06 -16.47 -4.82
C MET A 83 -1.32 -16.20 -5.45
N GLN A 84 -1.41 -15.24 -6.36
CA GLN A 84 -2.61 -14.92 -7.15
C GLN A 84 -2.78 -15.84 -8.37
N GLY A 85 -1.81 -16.73 -8.67
CA GLY A 85 -1.80 -17.54 -9.90
C GLY A 85 -1.42 -16.74 -11.17
N ARG A 86 -0.96 -15.51 -11.04
CA ARG A 86 -0.58 -14.60 -12.13
C ARG A 86 0.91 -14.74 -12.44
N PHE A 87 1.27 -15.91 -12.93
CA PHE A 87 2.67 -16.30 -13.13
C PHE A 87 3.46 -15.31 -14.02
N LYS A 88 2.82 -14.80 -15.10
CA LYS A 88 3.49 -13.82 -15.97
C LYS A 88 3.92 -12.58 -15.18
N TYR A 89 3.03 -11.98 -14.38
CA TYR A 89 3.34 -10.82 -13.56
C TYR A 89 4.38 -11.13 -12.48
N GLY A 90 4.31 -12.35 -11.93
CA GLY A 90 5.31 -12.82 -10.98
C GLY A 90 6.71 -12.91 -11.59
N PHE A 91 6.84 -13.48 -12.78
CA PHE A 91 8.13 -13.58 -13.48
C PHE A 91 8.64 -12.24 -14.00
N ASP A 92 7.76 -11.34 -14.48
CA ASP A 92 8.16 -10.01 -14.91
C ASP A 92 8.75 -9.23 -13.72
N ASN A 93 8.07 -9.19 -12.57
CA ASN A 93 8.58 -8.53 -11.35
C ASN A 93 9.86 -9.21 -10.82
N LEU A 94 9.95 -10.56 -10.85
CA LEU A 94 11.16 -11.26 -10.46
C LEU A 94 12.34 -10.91 -11.39
N GLY A 95 12.09 -10.82 -12.70
CA GLY A 95 13.06 -10.38 -13.68
C GLY A 95 13.59 -8.99 -13.39
N ARG A 96 12.70 -8.05 -13.03
CA ARG A 96 13.09 -6.70 -12.57
C ARG A 96 14.01 -6.76 -11.36
N VAL A 97 13.65 -7.54 -10.34
CA VAL A 97 14.47 -7.71 -9.12
C VAL A 97 15.85 -8.24 -9.49
N VAL A 98 15.95 -9.26 -10.31
CA VAL A 98 17.24 -9.85 -10.73
C VAL A 98 18.08 -8.84 -11.49
N VAL A 99 17.50 -8.17 -12.50
CA VAL A 99 18.21 -7.19 -13.33
C VAL A 99 18.67 -5.99 -12.49
N ASN A 100 17.76 -5.41 -11.71
CA ASN A 100 18.07 -4.23 -10.89
C ASN A 100 19.08 -4.57 -9.78
N THR A 101 19.03 -5.76 -9.19
CA THR A 101 19.98 -6.17 -8.17
C THR A 101 21.37 -6.43 -8.75
N THR A 102 21.47 -7.05 -9.93
CA THR A 102 22.76 -7.44 -10.55
C THR A 102 23.37 -6.32 -11.38
N LEU A 103 22.62 -5.76 -12.31
CA LEU A 103 23.09 -4.70 -13.23
C LEU A 103 22.83 -3.29 -12.68
N GLY A 104 21.82 -3.14 -11.81
CA GLY A 104 21.41 -1.88 -11.23
C GLY A 104 22.03 -1.58 -9.86
N PHE A 105 23.15 -2.23 -9.48
CA PHE A 105 23.84 -2.02 -8.21
C PHE A 105 22.88 -2.13 -7.00
N PHE A 106 22.43 -3.35 -6.73
CA PHE A 106 21.45 -3.66 -5.66
C PHE A 106 20.11 -2.91 -5.77
N GLY A 107 19.71 -2.54 -6.98
CA GLY A 107 18.46 -1.83 -7.22
C GLY A 107 18.56 -0.31 -7.16
N PHE A 108 19.76 0.26 -6.97
CA PHE A 108 19.97 1.71 -6.99
C PHE A 108 19.68 2.33 -8.37
N PHE A 109 19.96 1.59 -9.43
CA PHE A 109 19.62 1.95 -10.82
C PHE A 109 18.49 1.05 -11.31
N ASP A 110 17.41 1.64 -11.83
CA ASP A 110 16.31 0.90 -12.45
C ASP A 110 16.62 0.55 -13.91
N VAL A 111 17.49 -0.45 -14.09
CA VAL A 111 17.89 -0.95 -15.42
C VAL A 111 16.73 -1.70 -16.07
N ALA A 112 15.90 -2.37 -15.27
CA ALA A 112 14.76 -3.15 -15.76
C ALA A 112 13.75 -2.29 -16.53
N THR A 113 13.49 -1.06 -16.11
CA THR A 113 12.65 -0.12 -16.84
C THR A 113 13.26 0.26 -18.18
N HIS A 114 14.59 0.47 -18.27
CA HIS A 114 15.30 0.73 -19.53
C HIS A 114 15.29 -0.50 -20.47
N MET A 115 15.12 -1.70 -19.92
CA MET A 115 14.95 -2.94 -20.70
C MET A 115 13.47 -3.23 -21.03
N GLU A 116 12.57 -2.28 -20.76
CA GLU A 116 11.13 -2.39 -21.02
C GLU A 116 10.47 -3.58 -20.29
N ILE A 117 11.03 -4.04 -19.16
CA ILE A 117 10.42 -5.09 -18.37
C ILE A 117 9.24 -4.49 -17.58
N PRO A 118 8.00 -4.97 -17.79
CA PRO A 118 6.82 -4.41 -17.15
C PRO A 118 6.87 -4.50 -15.61
N GLN A 119 6.36 -3.47 -14.93
CA GLN A 119 6.20 -3.46 -13.49
C GLN A 119 4.72 -3.61 -13.12
N TYR A 120 4.41 -4.59 -12.28
CA TYR A 120 3.05 -4.82 -11.78
C TYR A 120 3.03 -4.62 -10.26
N ARG A 121 2.27 -3.62 -9.81
CA ARG A 121 2.14 -3.32 -8.38
C ARG A 121 1.01 -4.13 -7.78
N THR A 122 1.34 -4.98 -6.82
CA THR A 122 0.38 -5.77 -6.06
C THR A 122 0.91 -6.03 -4.66
N ASP A 123 0.02 -6.38 -3.73
CA ASP A 123 0.32 -6.65 -2.33
C ASP A 123 -0.58 -7.79 -1.80
N PHE A 124 -0.35 -8.23 -0.58
CA PHE A 124 -1.15 -9.30 0.00
C PHE A 124 -2.60 -8.91 0.27
N GLY A 125 -2.89 -7.62 0.48
CA GLY A 125 -4.27 -7.13 0.54
C GLY A 125 -5.02 -7.32 -0.78
N HIS A 126 -4.34 -7.21 -1.94
CA HIS A 126 -4.89 -7.56 -3.26
C HIS A 126 -5.00 -9.09 -3.41
N THR A 127 -4.01 -9.86 -2.98
CA THR A 127 -4.08 -11.32 -2.96
C THR A 127 -5.31 -11.82 -2.20
N LEU A 128 -5.56 -11.26 -1.01
CA LEU A 128 -6.77 -11.54 -0.25
C LEU A 128 -8.07 -11.14 -0.98
N ALA A 129 -8.03 -10.05 -1.78
CA ALA A 129 -9.17 -9.67 -2.60
C ALA A 129 -9.51 -10.74 -3.64
N ILE A 130 -8.49 -11.22 -4.38
CA ILE A 130 -8.65 -12.28 -5.37
C ILE A 130 -9.13 -13.58 -4.72
N TRP A 131 -8.73 -13.85 -3.49
CA TRP A 131 -9.22 -15.00 -2.72
C TRP A 131 -10.63 -14.80 -2.13
N GLY A 132 -11.29 -13.67 -2.45
CA GLY A 132 -12.68 -13.40 -2.05
C GLY A 132 -12.85 -12.80 -0.66
N VAL A 133 -11.76 -12.37 -0.01
CA VAL A 133 -11.86 -11.70 1.31
C VAL A 133 -12.43 -10.29 1.12
N PRO A 134 -13.52 -9.91 1.79
CA PRO A 134 -14.12 -8.60 1.67
C PRO A 134 -13.17 -7.49 2.13
N ARG A 135 -13.35 -6.29 1.57
CA ARG A 135 -12.52 -5.11 1.86
C ARG A 135 -12.51 -4.75 3.35
N GLY A 136 -13.67 -4.86 3.98
CA GLY A 136 -13.92 -4.37 5.33
C GLY A 136 -13.87 -2.84 5.43
N PRO A 137 -14.12 -2.29 6.64
CA PRO A 137 -14.13 -0.86 6.88
C PRO A 137 -12.77 -0.20 6.65
N PHE A 138 -12.83 1.11 6.39
CA PHE A 138 -11.64 1.95 6.38
C PHE A 138 -11.09 2.13 7.81
N VAL A 139 -9.78 2.12 7.95
CA VAL A 139 -9.06 2.27 9.22
C VAL A 139 -7.85 3.17 9.02
N MET A 140 -7.70 4.18 9.84
CA MET A 140 -6.51 5.01 9.90
C MET A 140 -5.54 4.45 10.95
N TRP A 141 -4.38 3.94 10.50
CA TRP A 141 -3.36 3.42 11.41
C TRP A 141 -2.43 4.53 11.92
N PRO A 142 -2.04 4.49 13.19
CA PRO A 142 -1.03 5.41 13.69
C PRO A 142 0.29 5.20 12.94
N LEU A 143 0.87 6.28 12.44
CA LEU A 143 2.11 6.37 11.64
C LEU A 143 2.11 5.66 10.28
N LEU A 144 1.26 4.65 10.08
CA LEU A 144 1.18 3.87 8.84
C LEU A 144 0.14 4.40 7.84
N GLY A 145 -0.71 5.35 8.28
CA GLY A 145 -1.67 6.03 7.43
C GLY A 145 -2.92 5.20 7.06
N PRO A 146 -3.57 5.54 5.93
CA PRO A 146 -4.85 4.96 5.51
C PRO A 146 -4.71 3.48 5.15
N ARG A 147 -5.68 2.68 5.58
CA ARG A 147 -5.80 1.24 5.29
C ARG A 147 -7.28 0.82 5.23
N THR A 148 -7.55 -0.37 4.75
CA THR A 148 -8.78 -1.12 5.02
C THR A 148 -8.46 -2.29 5.95
N MET A 149 -9.46 -2.91 6.56
CA MET A 149 -9.20 -4.11 7.39
C MET A 149 -8.45 -5.19 6.61
N ARG A 150 -8.86 -5.47 5.37
CA ARG A 150 -8.17 -6.43 4.50
C ARG A 150 -6.72 -6.00 4.21
N SER A 151 -6.49 -4.75 3.83
CA SER A 151 -5.13 -4.29 3.55
C SER A 151 -4.26 -4.16 4.81
N SER A 152 -4.86 -4.01 5.99
CA SER A 152 -4.14 -4.07 7.27
C SER A 152 -3.51 -5.44 7.49
N VAL A 153 -4.28 -6.51 7.31
CA VAL A 153 -3.77 -7.89 7.34
C VAL A 153 -2.71 -8.09 6.28
N GLY A 154 -2.97 -7.58 5.06
CA GLY A 154 -2.01 -7.61 3.96
C GLY A 154 -0.68 -6.96 4.33
N THR A 155 -0.73 -5.76 4.90
CA THR A 155 0.48 -5.03 5.30
C THR A 155 1.33 -5.79 6.32
N VAL A 156 0.69 -6.47 7.28
CA VAL A 156 1.43 -7.29 8.27
C VAL A 156 2.12 -8.47 7.60
N PHE A 157 1.43 -9.16 6.69
CA PHE A 157 2.02 -10.26 5.92
C PHE A 157 3.17 -9.78 5.04
N ASP A 158 2.94 -8.72 4.25
CA ASP A 158 3.94 -8.14 3.36
C ASP A 158 5.18 -7.67 4.13
N ALA A 159 4.99 -7.06 5.31
CA ALA A 159 6.09 -6.64 6.16
C ALA A 159 6.95 -7.81 6.67
N TYR A 160 6.33 -8.97 6.89
CA TYR A 160 7.04 -10.18 7.31
C TYR A 160 7.70 -10.90 6.11
N ALA A 161 7.00 -10.98 4.97
CA ALA A 161 7.47 -11.64 3.77
C ALA A 161 8.50 -10.81 2.98
N SER A 162 8.51 -9.48 3.15
CA SER A 162 9.45 -8.59 2.46
C SER A 162 10.90 -8.92 2.78
N PRO A 163 11.81 -8.83 1.79
CA PRO A 163 13.24 -8.97 2.03
C PRO A 163 13.76 -8.02 3.12
N THR A 164 13.20 -6.81 3.24
CA THR A 164 13.55 -5.85 4.30
C THR A 164 13.27 -6.39 5.70
N GLY A 165 12.26 -7.26 5.85
CA GLY A 165 11.94 -7.94 7.11
C GLY A 165 12.89 -9.09 7.45
N GLN A 166 13.78 -9.49 6.53
CA GLN A 166 14.74 -10.60 6.68
C GLN A 166 16.19 -10.11 6.77
N ILE A 167 16.45 -8.83 6.48
CA ILE A 167 17.81 -8.27 6.46
C ILE A 167 18.20 -7.82 7.88
N GLY A 168 19.28 -8.38 8.39
CA GLY A 168 19.89 -7.95 9.65
C GLY A 168 19.02 -8.21 10.89
N GLY A 169 19.39 -7.56 12.00
CA GLY A 169 18.62 -7.60 13.25
C GLY A 169 17.44 -6.63 13.23
N GLN A 170 16.59 -6.73 14.25
CA GLN A 170 15.39 -5.89 14.41
C GLN A 170 15.69 -4.37 14.30
N GLU A 171 16.84 -3.93 14.82
CA GLU A 171 17.28 -2.53 14.77
C GLU A 171 17.51 -2.06 13.33
N ALA A 172 18.18 -2.89 12.50
CA ALA A 172 18.41 -2.59 11.09
C ALA A 172 17.10 -2.52 10.29
N GLN A 173 16.17 -3.41 10.58
CA GLN A 173 14.84 -3.41 9.94
C GLN A 173 14.05 -2.13 10.26
N TRP A 174 14.06 -1.70 11.53
CA TRP A 174 13.42 -0.43 11.91
C TRP A 174 14.11 0.77 11.28
N GLY A 175 15.46 0.75 11.21
CA GLY A 175 16.25 1.81 10.55
C GLY A 175 15.91 1.93 9.06
N LEU A 176 15.81 0.79 8.33
CA LEU A 176 15.44 0.77 6.92
C LEU A 176 14.02 1.30 6.69
N ARG A 177 13.07 0.90 7.52
CA ARG A 177 11.68 1.38 7.42
C ARG A 177 11.54 2.87 7.72
N ALA A 178 12.26 3.35 8.73
CA ALA A 178 12.28 4.77 9.03
C ALA A 178 12.90 5.58 7.89
N PHE A 179 13.97 5.07 7.27
CA PHE A 179 14.62 5.72 6.13
C PHE A 179 13.71 5.72 4.89
N GLU A 180 13.06 4.60 4.59
CA GLU A 180 12.05 4.51 3.52
C GLU A 180 10.92 5.54 3.73
N LEU A 181 10.42 5.68 4.96
CA LEU A 181 9.37 6.64 5.28
C LEU A 181 9.82 8.09 5.08
N ILE A 182 11.07 8.41 5.44
CA ILE A 182 11.67 9.74 5.23
C ILE A 182 11.79 10.03 3.73
N ASP A 183 12.29 9.08 2.93
CA ASP A 183 12.44 9.23 1.49
C ASP A 183 11.08 9.43 0.80
N LEU A 184 10.09 8.60 1.14
CA LEU A 184 8.71 8.75 0.67
C LEU A 184 8.13 10.12 1.01
N ARG A 185 8.31 10.58 2.25
CA ARG A 185 7.80 11.89 2.69
C ARG A 185 8.49 13.04 1.98
N ALA A 186 9.80 12.92 1.75
CA ALA A 186 10.55 13.92 0.98
C ALA A 186 10.02 14.07 -0.46
N GLY A 187 9.66 12.96 -1.11
CA GLY A 187 9.02 12.96 -2.42
C GLY A 187 7.63 13.63 -2.45
N LEU A 188 6.97 13.76 -1.31
CA LEU A 188 5.62 14.33 -1.19
C LEU A 188 5.60 15.77 -0.66
N LEU A 189 6.74 16.39 -0.36
CA LEU A 189 6.78 17.75 0.22
C LEU A 189 6.06 18.80 -0.64
N GLY A 190 6.14 18.70 -1.97
CA GLY A 190 5.45 19.60 -2.89
C GLY A 190 3.96 19.34 -3.04
N ALA A 191 3.46 18.18 -2.66
CA ALA A 191 2.06 17.82 -2.79
C ALA A 191 1.18 18.43 -1.68
N ASP A 192 1.77 18.87 -0.58
CA ASP A 192 1.05 19.46 0.56
C ASP A 192 0.26 20.73 0.17
N GLU A 193 0.76 21.48 -0.83
CA GLU A 193 0.14 22.72 -1.31
C GLU A 193 -1.12 22.46 -2.15
N LEU A 194 -1.30 21.24 -2.65
CA LEU A 194 -2.44 20.86 -3.47
C LEU A 194 -3.66 20.42 -2.63
N LEU A 195 -3.46 20.22 -1.32
CA LEU A 195 -4.49 19.73 -0.43
C LEU A 195 -5.40 20.89 0.01
N SER A 196 -6.63 20.95 -0.50
CA SER A 196 -7.64 21.91 -0.11
C SER A 196 -8.86 21.20 0.50
N GLY A 197 -9.59 21.89 1.38
CA GLY A 197 -10.78 21.35 2.03
C GLY A 197 -10.50 20.38 3.18
N ASP A 198 -11.37 19.39 3.39
CA ASP A 198 -11.20 18.37 4.43
C ASP A 198 -10.16 17.34 4.00
N GLN A 199 -8.94 17.51 4.49
CA GLN A 199 -7.79 16.68 4.15
C GLN A 199 -7.98 15.21 4.56
N TYR A 200 -8.75 14.94 5.63
CA TYR A 200 -9.06 13.57 6.02
C TYR A 200 -9.90 12.87 4.96
N ILE A 201 -10.99 13.50 4.53
CA ILE A 201 -11.88 12.96 3.48
C ILE A 201 -11.08 12.76 2.19
N PHE A 202 -10.32 13.78 1.78
CA PHE A 202 -9.48 13.68 0.59
C PHE A 202 -8.53 12.46 0.64
N LEU A 203 -7.81 12.30 1.75
CA LEU A 203 -6.85 11.19 1.91
C LEU A 203 -7.54 9.83 1.92
N ARG A 204 -8.70 9.72 2.61
CA ARG A 204 -9.51 8.50 2.62
C ARG A 204 -9.95 8.11 1.22
N ASP A 205 -10.54 9.06 0.50
CA ASP A 205 -11.14 8.81 -0.80
C ASP A 205 -10.07 8.52 -1.86
N ALA A 206 -8.96 9.25 -1.85
CA ALA A 206 -7.80 8.97 -2.70
C ALA A 206 -7.23 7.57 -2.45
N TYR A 207 -7.09 7.17 -1.18
CA TYR A 207 -6.66 5.82 -0.84
C TYR A 207 -7.63 4.75 -1.32
N LEU A 208 -8.92 4.92 -1.08
CA LEU A 208 -9.95 3.97 -1.50
C LEU A 208 -10.03 3.85 -3.02
N GLN A 209 -9.88 4.96 -3.75
CA GLN A 209 -9.82 4.98 -5.20
C GLN A 209 -8.57 4.24 -5.71
N GLN A 210 -7.40 4.51 -5.14
CA GLN A 210 -6.17 3.79 -5.49
C GLN A 210 -6.32 2.28 -5.25
N ARG A 211 -6.94 1.89 -4.13
CA ARG A 211 -7.18 0.46 -3.83
C ARG A 211 -8.15 -0.20 -4.81
N ARG A 212 -9.17 0.52 -5.28
CA ARG A 212 -10.06 0.04 -6.35
C ARG A 212 -9.28 -0.21 -7.63
N LEU A 213 -8.47 0.75 -8.08
CA LEU A 213 -7.62 0.60 -9.27
C LEU A 213 -6.67 -0.61 -9.18
N ILE A 214 -6.04 -0.84 -8.03
CA ILE A 214 -5.17 -2.00 -7.84
C ILE A 214 -5.97 -3.31 -7.94
N THR A 215 -7.17 -3.36 -7.37
CA THR A 215 -7.98 -4.59 -7.36
C THR A 215 -8.73 -4.85 -8.66
N SER A 216 -8.89 -3.85 -9.53
CA SER A 216 -9.45 -3.98 -10.88
C SER A 216 -8.39 -4.07 -11.98
N ASP A 217 -7.12 -4.39 -11.63
CA ASP A 217 -6.01 -4.48 -12.58
C ASP A 217 -5.72 -3.19 -13.38
N GLY A 218 -6.08 -2.05 -12.79
CA GLY A 218 -5.90 -0.73 -13.41
C GLY A 218 -7.06 -0.33 -14.32
N GLU A 219 -8.08 -1.15 -14.47
CA GLU A 219 -9.31 -0.73 -15.14
C GLU A 219 -10.08 0.22 -14.20
N PRO A 220 -10.47 1.41 -14.67
CA PRO A 220 -11.36 2.27 -13.90
C PRO A 220 -12.66 1.50 -13.67
N VAL A 221 -13.01 1.28 -12.42
CA VAL A 221 -14.37 0.79 -12.10
C VAL A 221 -15.31 1.93 -12.44
N ASP A 222 -16.02 1.80 -13.54
CA ASP A 222 -16.96 2.80 -14.00
C ASP A 222 -18.12 2.86 -13.02
N SER A 223 -18.11 3.88 -12.16
CA SER A 223 -19.20 4.08 -11.20
C SER A 223 -20.53 4.42 -11.87
N PHE A 224 -20.53 4.63 -13.18
CA PHE A 224 -21.73 4.82 -14.00
C PHE A 224 -22.42 3.50 -14.39
N SER A 225 -21.69 2.40 -14.46
CA SER A 225 -22.29 1.09 -14.82
C SER A 225 -23.24 0.55 -13.73
N GLU A 226 -23.00 0.90 -12.45
CA GLU A 226 -23.94 0.55 -11.36
C GLU A 226 -25.25 1.36 -11.42
N PHE A 227 -25.27 2.51 -12.11
CA PHE A 227 -26.48 3.31 -12.31
C PHE A 227 -27.32 2.82 -13.50
N ASP A 228 -26.72 2.14 -14.47
CA ASP A 228 -27.42 1.70 -15.70
C ASP A 228 -28.22 0.40 -15.47
N GLU A 229 -27.83 -0.45 -14.52
CA GLU A 229 -28.59 -1.67 -14.17
C GLU A 229 -29.91 -1.38 -13.43
N GLY A 230 -30.15 -0.14 -12.97
CA GLY A 230 -31.36 0.28 -12.27
C GLY A 230 -32.49 0.78 -13.18
N TRP A 231 -32.27 0.90 -14.49
CA TRP A 231 -33.23 1.42 -15.47
C TRP A 231 -33.69 0.36 -16.50
N GLU A 232 -33.70 -0.93 -16.13
CA GLU A 232 -34.42 -1.90 -16.92
C GLU A 232 -35.91 -1.64 -16.76
N ASP A 233 -36.42 -0.89 -17.73
CA ASP A 233 -37.70 -0.95 -18.44
C ASP A 233 -38.84 -1.61 -17.65
N ASP A 234 -39.54 -0.83 -16.83
CA ASP A 234 -40.94 -1.11 -16.52
C ASP A 234 -41.74 -0.85 -17.79
N GLY A 235 -41.81 -1.91 -18.64
CA GLY A 235 -42.52 -1.91 -19.89
C GLY A 235 -43.97 -1.45 -19.74
N LEU A 236 -44.32 -0.44 -20.54
CA LEU A 236 -45.68 -0.11 -20.95
C LEU A 236 -46.10 -1.00 -22.10
#